data_76a0a2f1d08fcbd248b2d15180a5fc1e
#
_entry.id   76a0a2f1d08fcbd248b2d15180a5fc1e
#
_cell.length_a   1.000
_cell.length_b   1.000
_cell.length_c   1.000
_cell.angle_alpha   90.00
_cell.angle_beta   90.00
_cell.angle_gamma   90.00
#
_symmetry.space_group_name_H-M   'P 1'
#
loop_
_entity.id
_entity.type
_entity.pdbx_description
1 polymer ?
#
loop_
_entity_poly.entity_id
_entity_poly.type
_entity_poly.pdbx_seq_one_letter_code
_entity_poly.pdbx_strand_id
1 'polypeptide(L)'
;ETTGKYEDVRTKFQKFINAYDSDEIIFTKGCTEGFNLLSNSICKNLNQGDEIILSEIEHHANIIPWQMAAEKYNLNIKFINVDESFNLDIDHLKSLLSSKTKIVSIVGESNISGMLPDIKEIVAIVKSKSDALFILDGAQLVPHRSVDVQDLGIDFLCVSGHKMLGPTGIGVVWGRKELWDSMDPVYGGGDMIEEVYYDKATWAPVPHKFEAGTPPFVEAIGLGAAVDYLTNISMNE
;
A
#
# COMPACT_ATOMS: atom_id res chain seq x y z
N GLU A 1 19.00 6.78 -20.99
CA GLU A 1 19.00 5.31 -21.01
C GLU A 1 18.59 4.72 -19.64
N THR A 2 19.18 5.15 -18.53
CA THR A 2 18.88 4.61 -17.18
C THR A 2 17.48 5.02 -16.71
N THR A 3 17.09 6.28 -16.92
CA THR A 3 15.74 6.77 -16.56
C THR A 3 14.65 5.99 -17.31
N GLY A 4 14.84 5.71 -18.60
CA GLY A 4 13.89 4.91 -19.37
C GLY A 4 13.71 3.51 -18.77
N LYS A 5 14.81 2.84 -18.37
CA LYS A 5 14.73 1.53 -17.72
C LYS A 5 14.03 1.57 -16.35
N TYR A 6 14.20 2.65 -15.61
CA TYR A 6 13.51 2.86 -14.33
C TYR A 6 11.99 2.97 -14.52
N GLU A 7 11.56 3.81 -15.47
CA GLU A 7 10.13 3.98 -15.76
C GLU A 7 9.50 2.73 -16.42
N ASP A 8 10.28 1.97 -17.21
CA ASP A 8 9.84 0.67 -17.73
C ASP A 8 9.46 -0.32 -16.62
N VAL A 9 10.16 -0.28 -15.47
CA VAL A 9 9.82 -1.13 -14.30
C VAL A 9 8.46 -0.77 -13.74
N ARG A 10 8.13 0.51 -13.67
CA ARG A 10 6.83 1.00 -13.23
C ARG A 10 5.71 0.44 -14.13
N THR A 11 5.90 0.49 -15.44
CA THR A 11 4.98 -0.09 -16.42
C THR A 11 4.86 -1.61 -16.29
N LYS A 12 5.97 -2.33 -16.03
CA LYS A 12 5.94 -3.77 -15.79
C LYS A 12 5.13 -4.12 -14.54
N PHE A 13 5.38 -3.40 -13.44
CA PHE A 13 4.68 -3.63 -12.18
C PHE A 13 3.18 -3.31 -12.31
N GLN A 14 2.84 -2.22 -13.02
CA GLN A 14 1.46 -1.86 -13.35
C GLN A 14 0.72 -3.03 -14.02
N LYS A 15 1.33 -3.65 -15.02
CA LYS A 15 0.75 -4.81 -15.73
C LYS A 15 0.68 -6.05 -14.83
N PHE A 16 1.68 -6.27 -13.99
CA PHE A 16 1.80 -7.43 -13.12
C PHE A 16 0.66 -7.53 -12.10
N ILE A 17 0.19 -6.37 -11.61
CA ILE A 17 -0.94 -6.31 -10.66
C ILE A 17 -2.26 -5.84 -11.29
N ASN A 18 -2.29 -5.69 -12.62
CA ASN A 18 -3.44 -5.16 -13.38
C ASN A 18 -3.92 -3.79 -12.90
N ALA A 19 -3.00 -2.85 -12.63
CA ALA A 19 -3.35 -1.46 -12.34
C ALA A 19 -3.75 -0.71 -13.64
N TYR A 20 -4.50 0.39 -13.51
CA TYR A 20 -4.95 1.18 -14.68
C TYR A 20 -3.81 1.95 -15.34
N ASP A 21 -2.97 2.59 -14.52
CA ASP A 21 -1.91 3.48 -15.00
C ASP A 21 -0.60 3.19 -14.27
N SER A 22 0.52 3.40 -14.95
CA SER A 22 1.85 3.34 -14.33
C SER A 22 2.05 4.45 -13.28
N ASP A 23 1.38 5.58 -13.40
CA ASP A 23 1.40 6.66 -12.43
C ASP A 23 0.84 6.24 -11.05
N GLU A 24 0.07 5.15 -10.98
CA GLU A 24 -0.45 4.58 -9.72
C GLU A 24 0.63 3.87 -8.89
N ILE A 25 1.83 3.66 -9.45
CA ILE A 25 2.93 2.92 -8.85
C ILE A 25 3.94 3.89 -8.23
N ILE A 26 4.10 3.86 -6.92
CA ILE A 26 5.11 4.64 -6.18
C ILE A 26 6.21 3.69 -5.70
N PHE A 27 7.46 3.99 -6.00
CA PHE A 27 8.58 3.24 -5.45
C PHE A 27 8.89 3.68 -4.02
N THR A 28 9.13 2.69 -3.17
CA THR A 28 9.52 2.86 -1.76
C THR A 28 10.67 1.90 -1.44
N LYS A 29 11.19 1.93 -0.22
CA LYS A 29 12.19 0.94 0.24
C LYS A 29 11.59 -0.41 0.63
N GLY A 30 10.26 -0.53 0.61
CA GLY A 30 9.51 -1.72 1.00
C GLY A 30 8.21 -1.37 1.71
N CYS A 31 7.43 -2.39 2.14
CA CYS A 31 6.15 -2.21 2.82
C CYS A 31 6.24 -1.28 4.04
N THR A 32 7.31 -1.36 4.84
CA THR A 32 7.46 -0.51 6.01
C THR A 32 7.45 0.98 5.66
N GLU A 33 8.20 1.40 4.63
CA GLU A 33 8.13 2.79 4.16
C GLU A 33 6.78 3.09 3.53
N GLY A 34 6.21 2.14 2.78
CA GLY A 34 4.88 2.28 2.18
C GLY A 34 3.80 2.58 3.21
N PHE A 35 3.74 1.81 4.30
CA PHE A 35 2.77 2.07 5.37
C PHE A 35 3.03 3.39 6.12
N ASN A 36 4.30 3.78 6.31
CA ASN A 36 4.63 5.08 6.87
C ASN A 36 4.19 6.22 5.93
N LEU A 37 4.40 6.07 4.63
CA LEU A 37 3.93 7.03 3.62
C LEU A 37 2.40 7.18 3.71
N LEU A 38 1.65 6.07 3.65
CA LEU A 38 0.19 6.07 3.69
C LEU A 38 -0.34 6.64 5.00
N SER A 39 0.16 6.18 6.15
CA SER A 39 -0.31 6.63 7.45
C SER A 39 -0.11 8.14 7.65
N ASN A 40 1.02 8.68 7.23
CA ASN A 40 1.28 10.11 7.33
C ASN A 40 0.51 10.96 6.30
N SER A 41 0.31 10.46 5.08
CA SER A 41 -0.45 11.20 4.06
C SER A 41 -1.96 11.19 4.33
N ILE A 42 -2.51 10.06 4.79
CA ILE A 42 -3.97 9.91 4.98
C ILE A 42 -4.39 10.51 6.32
N CYS A 43 -3.74 10.12 7.43
CA CYS A 43 -4.23 10.40 8.77
C CYS A 43 -4.21 11.89 9.14
N LYS A 44 -3.36 12.71 8.51
CA LYS A 44 -3.33 14.16 8.75
C LYS A 44 -4.64 14.88 8.35
N ASN A 45 -5.44 14.27 7.47
CA ASN A 45 -6.70 14.82 6.97
C ASN A 45 -7.92 14.21 7.69
N LEU A 46 -7.72 13.32 8.66
CA LEU A 46 -8.79 12.70 9.43
C LEU A 46 -9.15 13.55 10.65
N ASN A 47 -10.36 13.35 11.16
CA ASN A 47 -10.83 14.04 12.36
C ASN A 47 -10.51 13.24 13.61
N GLN A 48 -10.34 13.93 14.74
CA GLN A 48 -10.20 13.31 16.04
C GLN A 48 -11.35 12.32 16.28
N GLY A 49 -11.02 11.11 16.70
CA GLY A 49 -11.96 10.03 16.97
C GLY A 49 -12.39 9.23 15.75
N ASP A 50 -11.88 9.54 14.55
CA ASP A 50 -11.99 8.65 13.41
C ASP A 50 -11.27 7.32 13.68
N GLU A 51 -11.65 6.27 12.97
CA GLU A 51 -11.28 4.90 13.30
C GLU A 51 -10.46 4.24 12.20
N ILE A 52 -9.44 3.49 12.64
CA ILE A 52 -8.60 2.61 11.83
C ILE A 52 -8.87 1.18 12.28
N ILE A 53 -9.17 0.29 11.36
CA ILE A 53 -9.37 -1.14 11.65
C ILE A 53 -8.19 -1.93 11.06
N LEU A 54 -7.56 -2.73 11.90
CA LEU A 54 -6.50 -3.69 11.58
C LEU A 54 -6.96 -5.09 11.97
N SER A 55 -6.18 -6.13 11.67
CA SER A 55 -6.41 -7.46 12.24
C SER A 55 -5.36 -7.79 13.31
N GLU A 56 -5.67 -8.77 14.19
CA GLU A 56 -4.73 -9.24 15.22
C GLU A 56 -3.51 -9.97 14.65
N ILE A 57 -3.55 -10.36 13.38
CA ILE A 57 -2.46 -11.09 12.70
C ILE A 57 -1.63 -10.23 11.74
N GLU A 58 -1.74 -8.90 11.83
CA GLU A 58 -0.94 -8.02 10.99
C GLU A 58 0.55 -8.11 11.32
N HIS A 59 1.37 -7.95 10.29
CA HIS A 59 2.79 -7.71 10.47
C HIS A 59 3.02 -6.34 11.12
N HIS A 60 4.06 -6.20 11.95
CA HIS A 60 4.39 -4.94 12.63
C HIS A 60 4.48 -3.73 11.69
N ALA A 61 4.91 -3.94 10.43
CA ALA A 61 4.94 -2.88 9.43
C ALA A 61 3.55 -2.29 9.13
N ASN A 62 2.48 -3.10 9.28
CA ASN A 62 1.08 -2.68 9.12
C ASN A 62 0.37 -2.43 10.46
N ILE A 63 1.11 -2.28 11.56
CA ILE A 63 0.56 -1.89 12.87
C ILE A 63 1.17 -0.58 13.34
N ILE A 64 2.51 -0.56 13.46
CA ILE A 64 3.22 0.53 14.14
C ILE A 64 3.01 1.89 13.48
N PRO A 65 3.05 2.04 12.13
CA PRO A 65 2.79 3.34 11.51
C PRO A 65 1.39 3.89 11.83
N TRP A 66 0.39 3.01 11.90
CA TRP A 66 -0.97 3.40 12.27
C TRP A 66 -1.09 3.80 13.73
N GLN A 67 -0.41 3.09 14.65
CA GLN A 67 -0.36 3.47 16.07
C GLN A 67 0.29 4.84 16.25
N MET A 68 1.41 5.11 15.59
CA MET A 68 2.07 6.41 15.63
C MET A 68 1.18 7.54 15.08
N ALA A 69 0.50 7.28 13.96
CA ALA A 69 -0.43 8.24 13.38
C ALA A 69 -1.67 8.45 14.28
N ALA A 70 -2.21 7.38 14.86
CA ALA A 70 -3.35 7.45 15.77
C ALA A 70 -3.05 8.27 17.02
N GLU A 71 -1.87 8.08 17.62
CA GLU A 71 -1.41 8.91 18.73
C GLU A 71 -1.30 10.39 18.34
N LYS A 72 -0.66 10.67 17.19
CA LYS A 72 -0.42 12.03 16.70
C LYS A 72 -1.70 12.80 16.37
N TYR A 73 -2.71 12.13 15.83
CA TYR A 73 -3.94 12.75 15.31
C TYR A 73 -5.18 12.43 16.17
N ASN A 74 -5.02 11.77 17.32
CA ASN A 74 -6.11 11.35 18.22
C ASN A 74 -7.17 10.47 17.52
N LEU A 75 -6.71 9.48 16.77
CA LEU A 75 -7.56 8.47 16.11
C LEU A 75 -7.72 7.24 16.99
N ASN A 76 -8.71 6.41 16.69
CA ASN A 76 -8.95 5.17 17.41
C ASN A 76 -8.54 3.97 16.55
N ILE A 77 -7.76 3.04 17.10
CA ILE A 77 -7.45 1.77 16.44
C ILE A 77 -8.33 0.67 17.02
N LYS A 78 -8.91 -0.15 16.15
CA LYS A 78 -9.66 -1.35 16.47
C LYS A 78 -9.04 -2.56 15.79
N PHE A 79 -9.14 -3.73 16.40
CA PHE A 79 -8.59 -4.95 15.83
C PHE A 79 -9.70 -5.97 15.58
N ILE A 80 -9.66 -6.60 14.41
CA ILE A 80 -10.50 -7.74 14.06
C ILE A 80 -9.91 -8.95 14.76
N ASN A 81 -10.72 -9.67 15.53
CA ASN A 81 -10.32 -10.92 16.16
C ASN A 81 -10.05 -12.00 15.11
N VAL A 82 -9.28 -12.99 15.51
CA VAL A 82 -9.06 -14.23 14.75
C VAL A 82 -9.52 -15.45 15.55
N ASP A 83 -9.93 -16.50 14.85
CA ASP A 83 -10.24 -17.79 15.46
C ASP A 83 -8.95 -18.61 15.76
N GLU A 84 -9.11 -19.79 16.34
CA GLU A 84 -8.00 -20.71 16.67
C GLU A 84 -7.21 -21.19 15.43
N SER A 85 -7.81 -21.07 14.23
CA SER A 85 -7.20 -21.39 12.94
C SER A 85 -6.63 -20.16 12.24
N PHE A 86 -6.56 -19.02 12.91
CA PHE A 86 -6.12 -17.73 12.42
C PHE A 86 -6.99 -17.11 11.30
N ASN A 87 -8.24 -17.58 11.11
CA ASN A 87 -9.16 -16.92 10.19
C ASN A 87 -9.73 -15.65 10.84
N LEU A 88 -9.96 -14.63 10.01
CA LEU A 88 -10.56 -13.38 10.48
C LEU A 88 -12.03 -13.59 10.87
N ASP A 89 -12.43 -13.08 12.02
CA ASP A 89 -13.83 -13.05 12.46
C ASP A 89 -14.60 -11.96 11.69
N ILE A 90 -15.29 -12.39 10.64
CA ILE A 90 -16.05 -11.50 9.75
C ILE A 90 -17.24 -10.85 10.47
N ASP A 91 -17.86 -11.53 11.43
CA ASP A 91 -18.98 -10.93 12.19
C ASP A 91 -18.45 -9.89 13.17
N HIS A 92 -17.28 -10.11 13.76
CA HIS A 92 -16.60 -9.09 14.55
C HIS A 92 -16.23 -7.88 13.67
N LEU A 93 -15.64 -8.08 12.48
CA LEU A 93 -15.40 -6.98 11.52
C LEU A 93 -16.68 -6.16 11.27
N LYS A 94 -17.79 -6.83 10.94
CA LYS A 94 -19.08 -6.15 10.71
C LYS A 94 -19.54 -5.32 11.91
N SER A 95 -19.23 -5.75 13.13
CA SER A 95 -19.57 -5.05 14.37
C SER A 95 -18.68 -3.84 14.65
N LEU A 96 -17.44 -3.85 14.18
CA LEU A 96 -16.48 -2.76 14.35
C LEU A 96 -16.72 -1.59 13.40
N LEU A 97 -17.31 -1.87 12.22
CA LEU A 97 -17.52 -0.86 11.18
C LEU A 97 -18.56 0.18 11.60
N SER A 98 -18.24 1.45 11.39
CA SER A 98 -19.08 2.60 11.69
C SER A 98 -18.86 3.73 10.68
N SER A 99 -19.65 4.81 10.76
CA SER A 99 -19.43 6.03 9.95
C SER A 99 -18.10 6.74 10.28
N LYS A 100 -17.49 6.42 11.40
CA LYS A 100 -16.15 6.91 11.80
C LYS A 100 -15.01 6.08 11.23
N THR A 101 -15.27 4.87 10.72
CA THR A 101 -14.24 4.04 10.11
C THR A 101 -13.75 4.71 8.82
N LYS A 102 -12.47 5.07 8.77
CA LYS A 102 -11.82 5.75 7.64
C LYS A 102 -10.75 4.91 6.96
N ILE A 103 -10.20 3.95 7.68
CA ILE A 103 -9.15 3.06 7.17
C ILE A 103 -9.44 1.64 7.64
N VAL A 104 -9.30 0.69 6.71
CA VAL A 104 -9.21 -0.74 6.99
C VAL A 104 -7.93 -1.22 6.32
N SER A 105 -6.96 -1.72 7.10
CA SER A 105 -5.67 -2.20 6.58
C SER A 105 -5.44 -3.63 7.03
N ILE A 106 -5.36 -4.56 6.07
CA ILE A 106 -5.38 -6.00 6.34
C ILE A 106 -4.30 -6.71 5.54
N VAL A 107 -3.72 -7.76 6.16
CA VAL A 107 -2.78 -8.67 5.52
C VAL A 107 -3.46 -9.46 4.39
N GLY A 108 -2.81 -9.54 3.23
CA GLY A 108 -3.29 -10.35 2.10
C GLY A 108 -2.98 -11.83 2.24
N GLU A 109 -1.80 -12.14 2.80
CA GLU A 109 -1.38 -13.50 3.19
C GLU A 109 -0.53 -13.39 4.45
N SER A 110 -0.87 -14.16 5.49
CA SER A 110 -0.16 -14.11 6.76
C SER A 110 1.22 -14.75 6.66
N ASN A 111 2.25 -14.02 7.08
CA ASN A 111 3.62 -14.54 7.16
C ASN A 111 3.84 -15.56 8.28
N ILE A 112 2.89 -15.71 9.20
CA ILE A 112 2.97 -16.64 10.34
C ILE A 112 2.21 -17.93 10.03
N SER A 113 0.93 -17.81 9.64
CA SER A 113 0.04 -18.96 9.46
C SER A 113 -0.16 -19.36 7.99
N GLY A 114 0.20 -18.50 7.03
CA GLY A 114 -0.14 -18.70 5.62
C GLY A 114 -1.63 -18.51 5.32
N MET A 115 -2.42 -18.03 6.30
CA MET A 115 -3.85 -17.77 6.11
C MET A 115 -4.05 -16.71 5.01
N LEU A 116 -5.05 -16.99 4.17
CA LEU A 116 -5.47 -16.15 3.05
C LEU A 116 -6.91 -15.69 3.31
N PRO A 117 -7.14 -14.44 3.71
CA PRO A 117 -8.50 -13.93 3.86
C PRO A 117 -9.16 -13.75 2.48
N ASP A 118 -10.46 -13.89 2.41
CA ASP A 118 -11.23 -13.50 1.22
C ASP A 118 -11.30 -11.96 1.14
N ILE A 119 -10.26 -11.37 0.55
CA ILE A 119 -10.12 -9.93 0.43
C ILE A 119 -11.32 -9.31 -0.29
N LYS A 120 -11.83 -9.97 -1.33
CA LYS A 120 -12.94 -9.45 -2.13
C LYS A 120 -14.23 -9.37 -1.31
N GLU A 121 -14.52 -10.41 -0.52
CA GLU A 121 -15.65 -10.40 0.42
C GLU A 121 -15.49 -9.30 1.48
N ILE A 122 -14.30 -9.18 2.07
CA ILE A 122 -14.02 -8.18 3.11
C ILE A 122 -14.16 -6.76 2.56
N VAL A 123 -13.61 -6.48 1.38
CA VAL A 123 -13.76 -5.18 0.71
C VAL A 123 -15.24 -4.86 0.48
N ALA A 124 -16.02 -5.82 -0.03
CA ALA A 124 -17.46 -5.63 -0.25
C ALA A 124 -18.20 -5.29 1.05
N ILE A 125 -17.88 -5.98 2.16
CA ILE A 125 -18.46 -5.70 3.49
C ILE A 125 -18.08 -4.29 3.95
N VAL A 126 -16.81 -3.91 3.87
CA VAL A 126 -16.31 -2.60 4.30
C VAL A 126 -16.99 -1.48 3.50
N LYS A 127 -17.00 -1.59 2.18
CA LYS A 127 -17.58 -0.57 1.29
C LYS A 127 -19.11 -0.49 1.41
N SER A 128 -19.78 -1.55 1.83
CA SER A 128 -21.24 -1.53 2.08
C SER A 128 -21.64 -0.76 3.34
N LYS A 129 -20.71 -0.55 4.29
CA LYS A 129 -20.99 0.03 5.62
C LYS A 129 -20.24 1.31 5.92
N SER A 130 -19.22 1.63 5.13
CA SER A 130 -18.36 2.81 5.33
C SER A 130 -17.71 3.28 4.03
N ASP A 131 -17.24 4.54 4.02
CA ASP A 131 -16.40 5.09 2.96
C ASP A 131 -14.90 4.87 3.26
N ALA A 132 -14.56 3.89 4.09
CA ALA A 132 -13.18 3.63 4.51
C ALA A 132 -12.29 3.25 3.32
N LEU A 133 -11.07 3.77 3.31
CA LEU A 133 -10.02 3.33 2.41
C LEU A 133 -9.57 1.92 2.82
N PHE A 134 -9.46 1.03 1.82
CA PHE A 134 -8.99 -0.34 2.03
C PHE A 134 -7.55 -0.48 1.56
N ILE A 135 -6.67 -0.83 2.50
CA ILE A 135 -5.23 -0.96 2.28
C ILE A 135 -4.85 -2.43 2.46
N LEU A 136 -4.17 -3.00 1.46
CA LEU A 136 -3.77 -4.39 1.48
C LEU A 136 -2.26 -4.51 1.71
N ASP A 137 -1.86 -5.26 2.74
CA ASP A 137 -0.48 -5.72 2.88
C ASP A 137 -0.24 -6.90 1.93
N GLY A 138 0.38 -6.60 0.79
CA GLY A 138 0.72 -7.58 -0.24
C GLY A 138 2.10 -8.21 -0.06
N ALA A 139 2.77 -8.00 1.08
CA ALA A 139 4.16 -8.45 1.27
C ALA A 139 4.36 -9.95 1.05
N GLN A 140 3.41 -10.78 1.45
CA GLN A 140 3.45 -12.23 1.21
C GLN A 140 2.54 -12.65 0.06
N LEU A 141 1.44 -11.95 -0.17
CA LEU A 141 0.48 -12.29 -1.22
C LEU A 141 1.08 -12.17 -2.62
N VAL A 142 1.68 -11.01 -2.94
CA VAL A 142 2.19 -10.69 -4.29
C VAL A 142 3.31 -11.62 -4.77
N PRO A 143 4.25 -12.08 -3.90
CA PRO A 143 5.25 -13.08 -4.29
C PRO A 143 4.71 -14.45 -4.67
N HIS A 144 3.55 -14.83 -4.13
CA HIS A 144 3.04 -16.21 -4.19
C HIS A 144 1.80 -16.37 -5.06
N ARG A 145 1.08 -15.27 -5.36
CA ARG A 145 -0.19 -15.31 -6.07
C ARG A 145 -0.36 -14.18 -7.05
N SER A 146 -1.12 -14.43 -8.09
CA SER A 146 -1.58 -13.38 -9.00
C SER A 146 -2.51 -12.41 -8.25
N VAL A 147 -2.24 -11.12 -8.38
CA VAL A 147 -3.03 -10.05 -7.75
C VAL A 147 -3.59 -9.16 -8.85
N ASP A 148 -4.90 -8.99 -8.84
CA ASP A 148 -5.64 -8.07 -9.69
C ASP A 148 -6.28 -6.99 -8.81
N VAL A 149 -5.65 -5.82 -8.76
CA VAL A 149 -6.09 -4.73 -7.88
C VAL A 149 -7.44 -4.16 -8.27
N GLN A 150 -7.80 -4.25 -9.56
CA GLN A 150 -9.10 -3.80 -10.06
C GLN A 150 -10.21 -4.75 -9.61
N ASP A 151 -9.99 -6.06 -9.76
CA ASP A 151 -10.97 -7.09 -9.37
C ASP A 151 -11.15 -7.17 -7.85
N LEU A 152 -10.08 -6.95 -7.07
CA LEU A 152 -10.15 -6.90 -5.61
C LEU A 152 -10.89 -5.67 -5.07
N GLY A 153 -10.92 -4.56 -5.81
CA GLY A 153 -11.60 -3.33 -5.42
C GLY A 153 -10.95 -2.60 -4.23
N ILE A 154 -9.67 -2.86 -3.99
CA ILE A 154 -8.87 -2.20 -2.95
C ILE A 154 -8.46 -0.78 -3.36
N ASP A 155 -8.02 0.03 -2.40
CA ASP A 155 -7.59 1.40 -2.65
C ASP A 155 -6.07 1.55 -2.69
N PHE A 156 -5.34 0.75 -1.89
CA PHE A 156 -3.88 0.70 -1.83
C PHE A 156 -3.35 -0.71 -1.64
N LEU A 157 -2.14 -0.97 -2.17
CA LEU A 157 -1.39 -2.21 -2.01
C LEU A 157 0.06 -1.89 -1.68
N CYS A 158 0.60 -2.47 -0.60
CA CYS A 158 2.02 -2.35 -0.24
C CYS A 158 2.78 -3.63 -0.55
N VAL A 159 3.94 -3.52 -1.21
CA VAL A 159 4.77 -4.66 -1.63
C VAL A 159 6.23 -4.43 -1.28
N SER A 160 6.94 -5.50 -0.89
CA SER A 160 8.39 -5.51 -0.64
C SER A 160 9.13 -6.32 -1.69
N GLY A 161 10.04 -5.69 -2.42
CA GLY A 161 10.77 -6.31 -3.54
C GLY A 161 11.58 -7.54 -3.13
N HIS A 162 12.26 -7.50 -1.97
CA HIS A 162 13.07 -8.63 -1.49
C HIS A 162 12.29 -9.91 -1.17
N LYS A 163 10.97 -9.82 -1.03
CA LYS A 163 10.10 -10.99 -0.82
C LYS A 163 9.61 -11.60 -2.13
N MET A 164 9.67 -10.84 -3.22
CA MET A 164 9.26 -11.28 -4.57
C MET A 164 10.48 -11.46 -5.51
N LEU A 165 11.56 -12.06 -4.98
CA LEU A 165 12.81 -12.34 -5.70
C LEU A 165 13.59 -11.11 -6.18
N GLY A 166 13.16 -9.92 -5.80
CA GLY A 166 13.82 -8.66 -6.10
C GLY A 166 14.91 -8.29 -5.08
N PRO A 167 15.62 -7.17 -5.28
CA PRO A 167 16.60 -6.67 -4.34
C PRO A 167 15.99 -6.18 -3.02
N THR A 168 16.83 -6.06 -1.99
CA THR A 168 16.53 -5.26 -0.80
C THR A 168 16.52 -3.77 -1.14
N GLY A 169 15.88 -2.94 -0.32
CA GLY A 169 15.88 -1.49 -0.49
C GLY A 169 14.94 -0.96 -1.57
N ILE A 170 14.09 -1.81 -2.13
CA ILE A 170 13.05 -1.44 -3.08
C ILE A 170 11.72 -2.12 -2.72
N GLY A 171 10.63 -1.43 -2.91
CA GLY A 171 9.26 -1.91 -2.83
C GLY A 171 8.34 -1.01 -3.63
N VAL A 172 7.08 -1.30 -3.57
CA VAL A 172 6.03 -0.56 -4.29
C VAL A 172 4.87 -0.28 -3.35
N VAL A 173 4.31 0.91 -3.46
CA VAL A 173 2.93 1.18 -3.07
C VAL A 173 2.16 1.47 -4.35
N TRP A 174 1.18 0.63 -4.63
CA TRP A 174 0.15 0.96 -5.59
C TRP A 174 -1.02 1.65 -4.87
N GLY A 175 -1.60 2.63 -5.51
CA GLY A 175 -2.82 3.29 -5.05
C GLY A 175 -3.56 3.91 -6.21
N ARG A 176 -4.88 4.02 -6.11
CA ARG A 176 -5.69 4.62 -7.17
C ARG A 176 -5.26 6.06 -7.42
N LYS A 177 -5.14 6.44 -8.69
CA LYS A 177 -4.58 7.73 -9.11
C LYS A 177 -5.28 8.92 -8.45
N GLU A 178 -6.61 8.90 -8.38
CA GLU A 178 -7.38 9.98 -7.77
C GLU A 178 -7.11 10.16 -6.27
N LEU A 179 -6.73 9.09 -5.58
CA LEU A 179 -6.33 9.18 -4.18
C LEU A 179 -4.93 9.80 -4.06
N TRP A 180 -3.97 9.34 -4.87
CA TRP A 180 -2.64 9.94 -4.93
C TRP A 180 -2.69 11.43 -5.28
N ASP A 181 -3.50 11.82 -6.25
CA ASP A 181 -3.65 13.21 -6.67
C ASP A 181 -4.15 14.11 -5.51
N SER A 182 -5.02 13.56 -4.66
CA SER A 182 -5.59 14.28 -3.51
C SER A 182 -4.67 14.38 -2.29
N MET A 183 -3.59 13.58 -2.25
CA MET A 183 -2.67 13.52 -1.11
C MET A 183 -1.48 14.46 -1.29
N ASP A 184 -1.00 15.04 -0.19
CA ASP A 184 0.27 15.75 -0.16
C ASP A 184 1.44 14.80 0.08
N PRO A 185 2.65 15.15 -0.40
CA PRO A 185 3.85 14.39 -0.13
C PRO A 185 4.19 14.36 1.37
N VAL A 186 4.95 13.33 1.78
CA VAL A 186 5.46 13.17 3.14
C VAL A 186 6.91 13.61 3.25
N TYR A 187 7.71 13.28 2.24
CA TYR A 187 9.11 13.65 2.17
C TYR A 187 9.29 14.81 1.21
N GLY A 188 10.13 15.78 1.61
CA GLY A 188 10.53 16.90 0.77
C GLY A 188 11.98 16.78 0.33
N GLY A 189 12.27 17.15 -0.92
CA GLY A 189 13.63 17.11 -1.46
C GLY A 189 13.67 17.48 -2.95
N GLY A 190 14.75 17.10 -3.63
CA GLY A 190 14.84 17.21 -5.08
C GLY A 190 13.90 16.24 -5.79
N ASP A 191 13.71 16.44 -7.07
CA ASP A 191 12.94 15.64 -8.03
C ASP A 191 11.41 15.63 -7.81
N MET A 192 10.91 15.81 -6.58
CA MET A 192 9.50 15.76 -6.22
C MET A 192 8.77 17.10 -6.35
N ILE A 193 9.45 18.15 -6.76
CA ILE A 193 8.92 19.51 -6.88
C ILE A 193 8.73 19.90 -8.36
N GLU A 194 7.78 20.81 -8.62
CA GLU A 194 7.59 21.45 -9.91
C GLU A 194 8.27 22.84 -9.91
N GLU A 195 7.89 23.68 -8.93
CA GLU A 195 8.48 25.01 -8.76
C GLU A 195 8.85 25.25 -7.29
N VAL A 196 9.95 25.98 -7.06
CA VAL A 196 10.39 26.37 -5.72
C VAL A 196 10.55 27.87 -5.65
N TYR A 197 9.90 28.48 -4.66
CA TYR A 197 10.03 29.88 -4.29
C TYR A 197 10.64 29.98 -2.88
N TYR A 198 10.96 31.19 -2.42
CA TYR A 198 11.53 31.36 -1.08
C TYR A 198 10.58 31.00 0.06
N ASP A 199 9.27 31.11 -0.17
CA ASP A 199 8.22 30.94 0.83
C ASP A 199 7.33 29.70 0.60
N LYS A 200 7.40 29.08 -0.59
CA LYS A 200 6.55 27.95 -0.98
C LYS A 200 7.18 27.11 -2.09
N ALA A 201 6.65 25.92 -2.27
CA ALA A 201 6.92 25.07 -3.42
C ALA A 201 5.63 24.46 -3.98
N THR A 202 5.64 24.05 -5.24
CA THR A 202 4.61 23.21 -5.85
C THR A 202 5.20 21.84 -6.14
N TRP A 203 4.32 20.84 -6.21
CA TRP A 203 4.71 19.45 -6.30
C TRP A 203 4.66 18.96 -7.74
N ALA A 204 5.60 18.12 -8.11
CA ALA A 204 5.55 17.39 -9.36
C ALA A 204 4.27 16.53 -9.43
N PRO A 205 3.81 16.17 -10.64
CA PRO A 205 2.73 15.18 -10.78
C PRO A 205 3.07 13.84 -10.12
N VAL A 206 2.06 13.04 -9.81
CA VAL A 206 2.22 11.64 -9.42
C VAL A 206 2.88 10.91 -10.60
N PRO A 207 3.81 10.00 -10.35
CA PRO A 207 4.27 9.43 -9.07
C PRO A 207 5.35 10.25 -8.36
N HIS A 208 6.02 11.17 -9.06
CA HIS A 208 7.25 11.81 -8.63
C HIS A 208 7.11 12.64 -7.35
N LYS A 209 5.93 13.22 -7.08
CA LYS A 209 5.72 13.97 -5.82
C LYS A 209 5.90 13.13 -4.55
N PHE A 210 5.89 11.80 -4.65
CA PHE A 210 6.11 10.90 -3.51
C PHE A 210 7.50 10.26 -3.50
N GLU A 211 8.34 10.54 -4.50
CA GLU A 211 9.67 9.94 -4.69
C GLU A 211 10.77 11.00 -4.55
N ALA A 212 10.92 11.56 -3.34
CA ALA A 212 11.90 12.61 -3.07
C ALA A 212 13.34 12.10 -3.10
N GLY A 213 14.22 12.83 -3.81
CA GLY A 213 15.65 12.57 -3.93
C GLY A 213 15.99 11.62 -5.07
N THR A 214 17.29 11.32 -5.23
CA THR A 214 17.77 10.46 -6.31
C THR A 214 17.14 9.07 -6.23
N PRO A 215 16.47 8.60 -7.29
CA PRO A 215 15.81 7.30 -7.31
C PRO A 215 16.77 6.12 -7.16
N PRO A 216 16.36 4.99 -6.58
CA PRO A 216 17.14 3.76 -6.45
C PRO A 216 17.12 2.97 -7.78
N PHE A 217 17.81 3.50 -8.81
CA PHE A 217 17.78 2.95 -10.16
C PHE A 217 18.18 1.48 -10.25
N VAL A 218 19.21 1.07 -9.52
CA VAL A 218 19.76 -0.30 -9.56
C VAL A 218 18.76 -1.28 -8.98
N GLU A 219 18.22 -0.94 -7.82
CA GLU A 219 17.24 -1.77 -7.10
C GLU A 219 15.92 -1.87 -7.89
N ALA A 220 15.48 -0.76 -8.47
CA ALA A 220 14.26 -0.75 -9.29
C ALA A 220 14.42 -1.63 -10.55
N ILE A 221 15.54 -1.50 -11.27
CA ILE A 221 15.82 -2.35 -12.44
C ILE A 221 15.90 -3.82 -12.03
N GLY A 222 16.50 -4.13 -10.88
CA GLY A 222 16.52 -5.47 -10.32
C GLY A 222 15.10 -6.00 -9.97
N LEU A 223 14.24 -5.15 -9.43
CA LEU A 223 12.82 -5.47 -9.22
C LEU A 223 12.11 -5.78 -10.55
N GLY A 224 12.39 -5.00 -11.59
CA GLY A 224 11.83 -5.25 -12.93
C GLY A 224 12.20 -6.63 -13.48
N ALA A 225 13.43 -7.09 -13.26
CA ALA A 225 13.84 -8.44 -13.64
C ALA A 225 13.11 -9.53 -12.83
N ALA A 226 12.85 -9.30 -11.54
CA ALA A 226 12.05 -10.19 -10.71
C ALA A 226 10.59 -10.28 -11.20
N VAL A 227 9.98 -9.14 -11.57
CA VAL A 227 8.64 -9.09 -12.15
C VAL A 227 8.57 -9.88 -13.47
N ASP A 228 9.55 -9.70 -14.35
CA ASP A 228 9.64 -10.46 -15.60
C ASP A 228 9.71 -11.96 -15.33
N TYR A 229 10.52 -12.39 -14.35
CA TYR A 229 10.64 -13.79 -13.96
C TYR A 229 9.31 -14.35 -13.43
N LEU A 230 8.69 -13.68 -12.46
CA LEU A 230 7.43 -14.11 -11.87
C LEU A 230 6.29 -14.17 -12.90
N THR A 231 6.24 -13.22 -13.82
CA THR A 231 5.25 -13.21 -14.91
C THR A 231 5.39 -14.45 -15.80
N ASN A 232 6.64 -14.92 -16.02
CA ASN A 232 6.91 -16.06 -16.92
C ASN A 232 6.65 -17.43 -16.29
N ILE A 233 6.62 -17.56 -14.95
CA ILE A 233 6.42 -18.86 -14.26
C ILE A 233 4.96 -19.18 -13.97
N SER A 234 4.00 -18.34 -14.43
CA SER A 234 2.56 -18.52 -14.17
C SER A 234 2.24 -18.65 -12.66
N MET A 235 1.94 -17.54 -12.01
CA MET A 235 1.65 -17.46 -10.56
C MET A 235 0.37 -18.22 -10.11
N ASN A 236 -0.32 -18.89 -11.04
CA ASN A 236 -1.57 -19.63 -10.80
C ASN A 236 -1.36 -21.16 -10.76
N GLU A 237 -0.15 -21.63 -10.90
CA GLU A 237 0.26 -23.02 -10.76
C GLU A 237 0.96 -23.30 -9.41
#